data_53ba9b84ddf3969b2a733e110bc0e3b1
#
_entry.id   53ba9b84ddf3969b2a733e110bc0e3b1
#
_cell.length_a   1.000
_cell.length_b   1.000
_cell.length_c   1.000
_cell.angle_alpha   90.00
_cell.angle_beta   90.00
_cell.angle_gamma   90.00
#
_symmetry.space_group_name_H-M   'P 1'
#
loop_
_entity.id
_entity.type
_entity.pdbx_description
1 polymer ?
#
loop_
_entity_poly.entity_id
_entity_poly.type
_entity_poly.pdbx_seq_one_letter_code
_entity_poly.pdbx_strand_id
1 'polypeptide(L)'
;MLMNCFTVTAKGNRRIRLNIYPGHYATSHAHVDNYFSMSEVRTNCVMASEAAAQLAGHFRYTPIDTVISLEYTQIIAAFVAQNLSAPGRDINSGADIHVVTPQVNSNNQLTFTSDMQPYVTGKNVLLILSTVSTGRSLARAAECIRYYGGTLAGIGSIFSAIDESGGLPVQSIFKSSDLSSYNSYQSDECPFCKSGRKLDGFITTGGYTEI
;
A
#
# COMPACT_ATOMS: atom_id res chain seq x y z
N MET A 1 24.22 8.04 -1.73
CA MET A 1 23.56 8.83 -2.79
C MET A 1 23.01 7.88 -3.84
N LEU A 2 21.69 7.77 -3.96
CA LEU A 2 21.02 6.88 -4.94
C LEU A 2 21.36 7.38 -6.36
N MET A 3 22.33 6.76 -7.02
CA MET A 3 22.96 7.31 -8.23
C MET A 3 22.26 6.96 -9.55
N ASN A 4 21.41 5.95 -9.60
CA ASN A 4 20.68 5.58 -10.81
C ASN A 4 19.18 5.50 -10.46
N CYS A 5 18.42 6.50 -10.88
CA CYS A 5 16.97 6.53 -10.69
C CYS A 5 16.29 6.59 -12.06
N PHE A 6 15.24 5.83 -12.24
CA PHE A 6 14.33 6.03 -13.35
C PHE A 6 12.90 6.21 -12.83
N THR A 7 12.10 6.95 -13.58
CA THR A 7 10.72 7.29 -13.19
C THR A 7 9.75 6.55 -14.08
N VAL A 8 8.78 5.88 -13.45
CA VAL A 8 7.64 5.25 -14.13
C VAL A 8 6.39 6.08 -13.84
N THR A 9 5.54 6.26 -14.84
CA THR A 9 4.24 6.93 -14.69
C THR A 9 3.11 5.92 -14.68
N ALA A 10 2.05 6.19 -13.92
CA ALA A 10 0.89 5.31 -13.86
C ALA A 10 0.17 5.25 -15.21
N LYS A 11 -0.36 4.07 -15.54
CA LYS A 11 -1.22 3.89 -16.71
C LYS A 11 -2.48 4.77 -16.57
N GLY A 12 -2.74 5.55 -17.60
CA GLY A 12 -3.91 6.45 -17.63
C GLY A 12 -3.74 7.78 -16.89
N ASN A 13 -2.70 7.95 -16.04
CA ASN A 13 -2.47 9.21 -15.35
C ASN A 13 -0.97 9.52 -15.18
N ARG A 14 -0.42 10.36 -16.06
CA ARG A 14 0.99 10.76 -16.03
C ARG A 14 1.40 11.65 -14.87
N ARG A 15 0.44 12.16 -14.09
CA ARG A 15 0.73 12.95 -12.89
C ARG A 15 1.16 12.08 -11.71
N ILE A 16 0.81 10.78 -11.73
CA ILE A 16 1.23 9.83 -10.72
C ILE A 16 2.55 9.21 -11.19
N ARG A 17 3.60 9.43 -10.42
CA ARG A 17 4.97 8.99 -10.75
C ARG A 17 5.55 8.17 -9.60
N LEU A 18 6.37 7.19 -9.96
CA LEU A 18 7.12 6.36 -9.03
C LEU A 18 8.59 6.39 -9.40
N ASN A 19 9.44 6.84 -8.50
CA ASN A 19 10.87 6.81 -8.67
C ASN A 19 11.43 5.46 -8.20
N ILE A 20 12.18 4.80 -9.06
CA ILE A 20 12.71 3.46 -8.86
C ILE A 20 14.23 3.53 -8.87
N TYR A 21 14.82 2.92 -7.86
CA TYR A 21 16.26 2.88 -7.64
C TYR A 21 16.73 1.42 -7.72
N PRO A 22 17.34 0.99 -8.83
CA PRO A 22 17.93 -0.34 -8.94
C PRO A 22 19.07 -0.51 -7.95
N GLY A 23 19.15 -1.68 -7.29
CA GLY A 23 20.18 -1.93 -6.30
C GLY A 23 20.01 -3.30 -5.64
N HIS A 24 20.74 -3.51 -4.55
CA HIS A 24 20.62 -4.68 -3.68
C HIS A 24 20.15 -4.23 -2.31
N TYR A 25 18.88 -4.41 -2.03
CA TYR A 25 18.25 -3.93 -0.80
C TYR A 25 17.70 -5.08 0.04
N ALA A 26 17.75 -4.91 1.37
CA ALA A 26 17.08 -5.81 2.28
C ALA A 26 15.81 -5.18 2.84
N THR A 27 14.74 -5.94 2.86
CA THR A 27 13.51 -5.68 3.63
C THR A 27 13.51 -6.56 4.88
N SER A 28 12.50 -6.46 5.73
CA SER A 28 12.34 -7.34 6.89
C SER A 28 12.15 -8.82 6.53
N HIS A 29 11.87 -9.15 5.25
CA HIS A 29 11.47 -10.50 4.84
C HIS A 29 12.15 -11.03 3.59
N ALA A 30 12.82 -10.17 2.83
CA ALA A 30 13.37 -10.53 1.53
C ALA A 30 14.48 -9.57 1.10
N HIS A 31 15.30 -9.97 0.14
CA HIS A 31 16.16 -9.08 -0.63
C HIS A 31 15.46 -8.73 -1.95
N VAL A 32 15.59 -7.49 -2.37
CA VAL A 32 14.97 -6.99 -3.61
C VAL A 32 16.00 -6.25 -4.47
N ASP A 33 15.78 -6.27 -5.77
CA ASP A 33 16.65 -5.63 -6.77
C ASP A 33 16.27 -4.18 -7.09
N ASN A 34 15.19 -3.68 -6.50
CA ASN A 34 14.73 -2.32 -6.70
C ASN A 34 14.13 -1.73 -5.41
N TYR A 35 14.42 -0.47 -5.12
CA TYR A 35 13.72 0.33 -4.14
C TYR A 35 12.72 1.26 -4.84
N PHE A 36 11.46 1.24 -4.40
CA PHE A 36 10.41 2.15 -4.88
C PHE A 36 10.23 3.28 -3.89
N SER A 37 10.53 4.50 -4.30
CA SER A 37 10.31 5.67 -3.45
C SER A 37 8.84 6.08 -3.45
N MET A 38 8.16 5.78 -2.35
CA MET A 38 6.76 6.14 -2.13
C MET A 38 6.62 7.56 -1.56
N SER A 39 7.73 8.24 -1.25
CA SER A 39 7.72 9.52 -0.54
C SER A 39 6.91 10.58 -1.29
N GLU A 40 7.14 10.74 -2.59
CA GLU A 40 6.46 11.78 -3.37
C GLU A 40 4.95 11.53 -3.46
N VAL A 41 4.52 10.31 -3.77
CA VAL A 41 3.09 9.98 -3.89
C VAL A 41 2.35 10.05 -2.54
N ARG A 42 3.05 9.86 -1.41
CA ARG A 42 2.48 9.95 -0.07
C ARG A 42 2.42 11.37 0.49
N THR A 43 3.30 12.27 0.06
CA THR A 43 3.46 13.60 0.66
C THR A 43 3.03 14.75 -0.25
N ASN A 44 3.06 14.56 -1.58
CA ASN A 44 2.58 15.57 -2.52
C ASN A 44 1.05 15.50 -2.63
N CYS A 45 0.36 16.54 -2.17
CA CYS A 45 -1.10 16.60 -2.11
C CYS A 45 -1.77 16.35 -3.47
N VAL A 46 -1.25 16.93 -4.55
CA VAL A 46 -1.82 16.75 -5.90
C VAL A 46 -1.65 15.32 -6.36
N MET A 47 -0.45 14.76 -6.22
CA MET A 47 -0.19 13.38 -6.63
C MET A 47 -0.96 12.37 -5.78
N ALA A 48 -1.08 12.59 -4.47
CA ALA A 48 -1.88 11.77 -3.56
C ALA A 48 -3.37 11.80 -3.93
N SER A 49 -3.92 12.97 -4.28
CA SER A 49 -5.29 13.12 -4.73
C SER A 49 -5.56 12.40 -6.05
N GLU A 50 -4.66 12.51 -7.03
CA GLU A 50 -4.77 11.80 -8.31
C GLU A 50 -4.67 10.26 -8.12
N ALA A 51 -3.75 9.80 -7.27
CA ALA A 51 -3.61 8.40 -6.90
C ALA A 51 -4.88 7.86 -6.21
N ALA A 52 -5.44 8.64 -5.30
CA ALA A 52 -6.67 8.29 -4.60
C ALA A 52 -7.88 8.23 -5.54
N ALA A 53 -8.01 9.16 -6.48
CA ALA A 53 -9.09 9.15 -7.47
C ALA A 53 -9.02 7.90 -8.36
N GLN A 54 -7.81 7.50 -8.79
CA GLN A 54 -7.61 6.27 -9.56
C GLN A 54 -7.99 5.03 -8.74
N LEU A 55 -7.55 4.93 -7.48
CA LEU A 55 -7.88 3.81 -6.59
C LEU A 55 -9.39 3.77 -6.29
N ALA A 56 -10.00 4.89 -5.91
CA ALA A 56 -11.43 4.96 -5.60
C ALA A 56 -12.31 4.49 -6.76
N GLY A 57 -11.88 4.72 -8.00
CA GLY A 57 -12.57 4.27 -9.21
C GLY A 57 -12.83 2.76 -9.26
N HIS A 58 -11.98 1.95 -8.63
CA HIS A 58 -12.14 0.48 -8.56
C HIS A 58 -13.22 0.04 -7.55
N PHE A 59 -13.56 0.91 -6.57
CA PHE A 59 -14.47 0.57 -5.46
C PHE A 59 -15.81 1.30 -5.52
N ARG A 60 -16.15 1.91 -6.65
CA ARG A 60 -17.41 2.69 -6.85
C ARG A 60 -18.68 1.90 -6.54
N TYR A 61 -18.64 0.57 -6.73
CA TYR A 61 -19.77 -0.33 -6.54
C TYR A 61 -19.59 -1.28 -5.34
N THR A 62 -18.58 -1.03 -4.51
CA THR A 62 -18.30 -1.79 -3.28
C THR A 62 -18.75 -0.96 -2.09
N PRO A 63 -19.67 -1.43 -1.22
CA PRO A 63 -20.03 -0.71 -0.02
C PRO A 63 -18.83 -0.56 0.91
N ILE A 64 -18.50 0.67 1.30
CA ILE A 64 -17.36 1.00 2.17
C ILE A 64 -17.83 1.92 3.28
N ASP A 65 -17.62 1.50 4.51
CA ASP A 65 -17.91 2.30 5.71
C ASP A 65 -16.64 2.92 6.29
N THR A 66 -15.50 2.23 6.12
CA THR A 66 -14.22 2.65 6.70
C THR A 66 -13.07 2.36 5.75
N VAL A 67 -12.15 3.30 5.64
CA VAL A 67 -10.86 3.13 4.96
C VAL A 67 -9.78 2.97 6.04
N ILE A 68 -9.08 1.83 6.05
CA ILE A 68 -7.93 1.61 6.91
C ILE A 68 -6.65 1.90 6.13
N SER A 69 -5.84 2.82 6.67
CA SER A 69 -4.55 3.19 6.08
C SER A 69 -3.39 2.50 6.78
N LEU A 70 -2.48 1.92 6.01
CA LEU A 70 -1.21 1.37 6.47
C LEU A 70 -0.03 2.05 5.76
N GLU A 71 1.16 1.89 6.33
CA GLU A 71 2.42 2.26 5.66
C GLU A 71 2.46 3.72 5.19
N TYR A 72 1.98 4.64 6.04
CA TYR A 72 1.97 6.09 5.77
C TYR A 72 1.09 6.51 4.57
N THR A 73 -0.01 5.80 4.32
CA THR A 73 -0.96 6.14 3.24
C THR A 73 -2.15 7.00 3.71
N GLN A 74 -2.08 7.64 4.88
CA GLN A 74 -3.19 8.38 5.50
C GLN A 74 -3.75 9.47 4.58
N ILE A 75 -2.88 10.21 3.90
CA ILE A 75 -3.29 11.28 2.97
C ILE A 75 -4.05 10.69 1.79
N ILE A 76 -3.55 9.60 1.22
CA ILE A 76 -4.21 8.89 0.11
C ILE A 76 -5.54 8.31 0.57
N ALA A 77 -5.58 7.68 1.76
CA ALA A 77 -6.80 7.12 2.33
C ALA A 77 -7.88 8.18 2.55
N ALA A 78 -7.51 9.37 3.03
CA ALA A 78 -8.43 10.49 3.19
C ALA A 78 -9.02 10.95 1.84
N PHE A 79 -8.19 11.07 0.81
CA PHE A 79 -8.68 11.39 -0.53
C PHE A 79 -9.49 10.25 -1.17
N VAL A 80 -9.17 8.97 -0.88
CA VAL A 80 -10.00 7.84 -1.32
C VAL A 80 -11.38 7.92 -0.69
N ALA A 81 -11.48 8.12 0.62
CA ALA A 81 -12.76 8.29 1.32
C ALA A 81 -13.55 9.47 0.75
N GLN A 82 -12.90 10.62 0.55
CA GLN A 82 -13.51 11.81 -0.06
C GLN A 82 -14.06 11.53 -1.48
N ASN A 83 -13.29 10.82 -2.33
CA ASN A 83 -13.73 10.47 -3.68
C ASN A 83 -14.92 9.51 -3.67
N LEU A 84 -14.91 8.49 -2.78
CA LEU A 84 -16.00 7.52 -2.66
C LEU A 84 -17.29 8.16 -2.15
N SER A 85 -17.20 9.09 -1.19
CA SER A 85 -18.36 9.79 -0.61
C SER A 85 -18.85 10.99 -1.44
N ALA A 86 -18.13 11.36 -2.51
CA ALA A 86 -18.49 12.49 -3.35
C ALA A 86 -19.90 12.33 -3.92
N PRO A 87 -20.69 13.44 -4.04
CA PRO A 87 -22.00 13.38 -4.66
C PRO A 87 -21.96 12.80 -6.07
N GLY A 88 -22.80 11.81 -6.35
CA GLY A 88 -22.81 11.13 -7.64
C GLY A 88 -23.80 9.97 -7.71
N ARG A 89 -23.48 8.96 -8.53
CA ARG A 89 -24.26 7.75 -8.71
C ARG A 89 -23.62 6.50 -8.11
N ASP A 90 -22.52 6.66 -7.40
CA ASP A 90 -21.78 5.56 -6.79
C ASP A 90 -22.47 5.09 -5.52
N ILE A 91 -22.28 3.84 -5.12
CA ILE A 91 -22.99 3.26 -3.97
C ILE A 91 -22.69 3.98 -2.66
N ASN A 92 -21.51 4.58 -2.55
CA ASN A 92 -21.04 5.29 -1.36
C ASN A 92 -21.36 6.81 -1.41
N SER A 93 -22.09 7.28 -2.42
CA SER A 93 -22.39 8.72 -2.58
C SER A 93 -23.09 9.29 -1.36
N GLY A 94 -22.50 10.32 -0.76
CA GLY A 94 -22.99 10.96 0.47
C GLY A 94 -22.77 10.14 1.76
N ALA A 95 -22.05 9.01 1.70
CA ALA A 95 -21.76 8.20 2.87
C ALA A 95 -20.73 8.91 3.77
N ASP A 96 -20.88 8.73 5.08
CA ASP A 96 -19.89 9.15 6.09
C ASP A 96 -18.83 8.04 6.24
N ILE A 97 -17.73 8.16 5.52
CA ILE A 97 -16.66 7.18 5.49
C ILE A 97 -15.55 7.58 6.45
N HIS A 98 -15.27 6.75 7.44
CA HIS A 98 -14.19 6.98 8.39
C HIS A 98 -12.83 6.56 7.82
N VAL A 99 -11.76 7.28 8.23
CA VAL A 99 -10.38 6.91 7.92
C VAL A 99 -9.65 6.57 9.22
N VAL A 100 -9.20 5.33 9.35
CA VAL A 100 -8.60 4.80 10.58
C VAL A 100 -7.20 4.26 10.30
N THR A 101 -6.27 4.51 11.21
CA THR A 101 -4.92 3.92 11.16
C THR A 101 -4.71 3.07 12.41
N PRO A 102 -4.43 1.77 12.29
CA PRO A 102 -4.12 0.94 13.44
C PRO A 102 -2.79 1.32 14.05
N GLN A 103 -2.64 1.07 15.33
CA GLN A 103 -1.37 1.17 16.03
C GLN A 103 -0.60 -0.15 15.91
N VAL A 104 0.73 -0.07 16.01
CA VAL A 104 1.60 -1.24 16.09
C VAL A 104 2.09 -1.35 17.53
N ASN A 105 1.78 -2.44 18.22
CA ASN A 105 2.24 -2.69 19.56
C ASN A 105 3.71 -3.18 19.61
N SER A 106 4.28 -3.36 20.81
CA SER A 106 5.64 -3.84 21.01
C SER A 106 5.92 -5.23 20.39
N ASN A 107 4.88 -6.04 20.20
CA ASN A 107 4.97 -7.36 19.57
C ASN A 107 4.75 -7.30 18.06
N ASN A 108 4.79 -6.10 17.49
CA ASN A 108 4.57 -5.84 16.07
C ASN A 108 3.19 -6.31 15.56
N GLN A 109 2.17 -6.30 16.44
CA GLN A 109 0.79 -6.61 16.09
C GLN A 109 0.01 -5.32 15.84
N LEU A 110 -0.92 -5.37 14.88
CA LEU A 110 -1.84 -4.28 14.60
C LEU A 110 -2.97 -4.29 15.64
N THR A 111 -3.28 -3.13 16.19
CA THR A 111 -4.34 -2.95 17.19
C THR A 111 -5.11 -1.66 16.96
N PHE A 112 -6.38 -1.64 17.37
CA PHE A 112 -7.20 -0.43 17.42
C PHE A 112 -7.47 -0.05 18.87
N THR A 113 -7.30 1.23 19.19
CA THR A 113 -7.70 1.77 20.50
C THR A 113 -9.21 1.63 20.69
N SER A 114 -9.67 1.58 21.93
CA SER A 114 -11.10 1.32 22.25
C SER A 114 -12.06 2.32 21.59
N ASP A 115 -11.63 3.57 21.44
CA ASP A 115 -12.37 4.64 20.75
C ASP A 115 -12.40 4.49 19.21
N MET A 116 -11.45 3.72 18.63
CA MET A 116 -11.39 3.45 17.19
C MET A 116 -12.12 2.16 16.78
N GLN A 117 -12.33 1.22 17.71
CA GLN A 117 -12.98 -0.05 17.43
C GLN A 117 -14.40 0.09 16.82
N PRO A 118 -15.26 1.05 17.25
CA PRO A 118 -16.59 1.23 16.66
C PRO A 118 -16.57 1.54 15.15
N TYR A 119 -15.48 2.11 14.65
CA TYR A 119 -15.29 2.42 13.23
C TYR A 119 -14.78 1.21 12.42
N VAL A 120 -14.56 0.06 13.06
CA VAL A 120 -14.14 -1.20 12.41
C VAL A 120 -15.18 -2.29 12.63
N THR A 121 -15.74 -2.39 13.84
CA THR A 121 -16.70 -3.44 14.20
C THR A 121 -17.99 -3.37 13.37
N GLY A 122 -18.31 -4.44 12.65
CA GLY A 122 -19.49 -4.51 11.77
C GLY A 122 -19.40 -3.65 10.50
N LYS A 123 -18.21 -3.15 10.15
CA LYS A 123 -18.00 -2.25 9.01
C LYS A 123 -17.41 -2.96 7.80
N ASN A 124 -17.77 -2.48 6.60
CA ASN A 124 -17.12 -2.85 5.36
C ASN A 124 -15.85 -2.02 5.18
N VAL A 125 -14.73 -2.66 5.21
CA VAL A 125 -13.41 -2.02 5.28
C VAL A 125 -12.71 -2.07 3.93
N LEU A 126 -12.28 -0.92 3.44
CA LEU A 126 -11.30 -0.79 2.37
C LEU A 126 -9.91 -0.61 2.98
N LEU A 127 -8.99 -1.50 2.68
CA LEU A 127 -7.61 -1.44 3.15
C LEU A 127 -6.72 -0.78 2.11
N ILE A 128 -5.99 0.29 2.50
CA ILE A 128 -5.03 1.00 1.64
C ILE A 128 -3.62 0.80 2.17
N LEU A 129 -2.72 0.28 1.31
CA LEU A 129 -1.31 0.05 1.59
C LEU A 129 -0.41 0.81 0.60
N SER A 130 0.82 1.05 1.01
CA SER A 130 1.86 1.60 0.12
C SER A 130 2.32 0.53 -0.88
N THR A 131 2.70 -0.63 -0.36
CA THR A 131 3.35 -1.69 -1.14
C THR A 131 2.83 -3.06 -0.73
N VAL A 132 2.43 -3.86 -1.70
CA VAL A 132 2.12 -5.28 -1.50
C VAL A 132 3.15 -6.11 -2.27
N SER A 133 4.12 -6.67 -1.58
CA SER A 133 5.16 -7.53 -2.16
C SER A 133 4.78 -9.01 -2.02
N THR A 134 4.91 -9.57 -0.83
CA THR A 134 4.57 -10.97 -0.53
C THR A 134 3.17 -11.15 0.06
N GLY A 135 2.43 -10.09 0.30
CA GLY A 135 1.12 -10.11 0.94
C GLY A 135 1.11 -10.33 2.46
N ARG A 136 2.27 -10.45 3.12
CA ARG A 136 2.34 -10.70 4.59
C ARG A 136 1.71 -9.59 5.41
N SER A 137 2.04 -8.32 5.13
CA SER A 137 1.43 -7.16 5.82
C SER A 137 -0.08 -7.11 5.59
N LEU A 138 -0.50 -7.42 4.36
CA LEU A 138 -1.90 -7.50 3.97
C LEU A 138 -2.65 -8.60 4.75
N ALA A 139 -2.09 -9.82 4.83
CA ALA A 139 -2.69 -10.93 5.57
C ALA A 139 -2.86 -10.59 7.06
N ARG A 140 -1.83 -9.97 7.69
CA ARG A 140 -1.89 -9.50 9.09
C ARG A 140 -2.96 -8.43 9.28
N ALA A 141 -3.10 -7.49 8.34
CA ALA A 141 -4.15 -6.48 8.41
C ALA A 141 -5.54 -7.08 8.26
N ALA A 142 -5.73 -8.01 7.33
CA ALA A 142 -6.98 -8.73 7.14
C ALA A 142 -7.38 -9.52 8.39
N GLU A 143 -6.42 -10.18 9.05
CA GLU A 143 -6.63 -10.88 10.31
C GLU A 143 -7.02 -9.91 11.43
N CYS A 144 -6.33 -8.78 11.57
CA CYS A 144 -6.64 -7.73 12.52
C CYS A 144 -8.08 -7.18 12.32
N ILE A 145 -8.45 -6.84 11.08
CA ILE A 145 -9.80 -6.36 10.74
C ILE A 145 -10.85 -7.38 11.19
N ARG A 146 -10.65 -8.66 10.86
CA ARG A 146 -11.57 -9.75 11.25
C ARG A 146 -11.63 -9.93 12.76
N TYR A 147 -10.50 -9.85 13.46
CA TYR A 147 -10.44 -9.94 14.93
C TYR A 147 -11.33 -8.87 15.60
N TYR A 148 -11.34 -7.64 15.07
CA TYR A 148 -12.21 -6.56 15.56
C TYR A 148 -13.63 -6.58 14.95
N GLY A 149 -14.01 -7.64 14.26
CA GLY A 149 -15.38 -7.82 13.72
C GLY A 149 -15.67 -7.01 12.46
N GLY A 150 -14.67 -6.50 11.78
CA GLY A 150 -14.81 -5.85 10.47
C GLY A 150 -14.81 -6.86 9.32
N THR A 151 -15.34 -6.46 8.18
CA THR A 151 -15.33 -7.22 6.92
C THR A 151 -14.41 -6.54 5.92
N LEU A 152 -13.35 -7.22 5.47
CA LEU A 152 -12.49 -6.69 4.41
C LEU A 152 -13.25 -6.75 3.08
N ALA A 153 -13.65 -5.59 2.55
CA ALA A 153 -14.45 -5.44 1.34
C ALA A 153 -13.61 -5.09 0.09
N GLY A 154 -12.40 -4.56 0.30
CA GLY A 154 -11.51 -4.21 -0.80
C GLY A 154 -10.07 -3.97 -0.37
N ILE A 155 -9.15 -4.05 -1.33
CA ILE A 155 -7.71 -3.86 -1.12
C ILE A 155 -7.19 -2.93 -2.20
N GLY A 156 -6.64 -1.78 -1.79
CA GLY A 156 -5.97 -0.81 -2.66
C GLY A 156 -4.50 -0.65 -2.29
N SER A 157 -3.63 -0.45 -3.29
CA SER A 157 -2.21 -0.18 -3.03
C SER A 157 -1.60 0.76 -4.07
N ILE A 158 -0.49 1.41 -3.73
CA ILE A 158 0.27 2.18 -4.71
C ILE A 158 1.00 1.22 -5.65
N PHE A 159 1.69 0.21 -5.10
CA PHE A 159 2.35 -0.84 -5.86
C PHE A 159 1.93 -2.23 -5.36
N SER A 160 1.72 -3.17 -6.28
CA SER A 160 1.53 -4.58 -5.92
C SER A 160 2.29 -5.51 -6.85
N ALA A 161 2.95 -6.51 -6.25
CA ALA A 161 3.58 -7.64 -6.94
C ALA A 161 2.66 -8.87 -7.03
N ILE A 162 1.49 -8.82 -6.39
CA ILE A 162 0.47 -9.88 -6.43
C ILE A 162 -0.86 -9.30 -6.91
N ASP A 163 -1.67 -10.10 -7.58
CA ASP A 163 -2.96 -9.67 -8.12
C ASP A 163 -4.14 -9.94 -7.18
N GLU A 164 -3.96 -10.85 -6.21
CA GLU A 164 -5.04 -11.31 -5.32
C GLU A 164 -4.50 -11.65 -3.93
N SER A 165 -5.34 -11.48 -2.90
CA SER A 165 -5.07 -11.97 -1.55
C SER A 165 -6.39 -12.28 -0.84
N GLY A 166 -6.50 -13.50 -0.26
CA GLY A 166 -7.67 -13.92 0.50
C GLY A 166 -8.98 -13.93 -0.30
N GLY A 167 -8.92 -14.18 -1.61
CA GLY A 167 -10.09 -14.18 -2.50
C GLY A 167 -10.51 -12.78 -2.98
N LEU A 168 -9.77 -11.73 -2.60
CA LEU A 168 -10.04 -10.36 -3.06
C LEU A 168 -8.95 -9.88 -4.02
N PRO A 169 -9.31 -9.23 -5.13
CA PRO A 169 -8.34 -8.62 -6.03
C PRO A 169 -7.62 -7.45 -5.33
N VAL A 170 -6.30 -7.35 -5.54
CA VAL A 170 -5.51 -6.20 -5.13
C VAL A 170 -5.52 -5.16 -6.25
N GLN A 171 -6.25 -4.06 -6.02
CA GLN A 171 -6.28 -2.94 -6.95
C GLN A 171 -5.07 -2.05 -6.71
N SER A 172 -4.20 -1.92 -7.70
CA SER A 172 -2.96 -1.14 -7.55
C SER A 172 -2.74 -0.17 -8.69
N ILE A 173 -2.06 0.94 -8.39
CA ILE A 173 -1.70 1.96 -9.38
C ILE A 173 -0.56 1.45 -10.27
N PHE A 174 0.43 0.80 -9.64
CA PHE A 174 1.57 0.17 -10.31
C PHE A 174 1.59 -1.32 -10.00
N LYS A 175 1.89 -2.14 -11.00
CA LYS A 175 2.08 -3.59 -10.88
C LYS A 175 3.51 -3.97 -11.22
N SER A 176 3.95 -5.16 -10.80
CA SER A 176 5.24 -5.71 -11.21
C SER A 176 5.38 -5.80 -12.73
N SER A 177 4.28 -6.07 -13.44
CA SER A 177 4.23 -6.08 -14.91
C SER A 177 4.47 -4.73 -15.58
N ASP A 178 4.37 -3.62 -14.85
CA ASP A 178 4.64 -2.26 -15.35
C ASP A 178 6.13 -1.91 -15.27
N LEU A 179 6.91 -2.77 -14.63
CA LEU A 179 8.35 -2.60 -14.41
C LEU A 179 9.14 -3.50 -15.37
N SER A 180 10.29 -3.03 -15.83
CA SER A 180 11.21 -3.82 -16.66
C SER A 180 11.78 -5.03 -15.91
N SER A 181 11.95 -4.92 -14.59
CA SER A 181 12.30 -6.01 -13.69
C SER A 181 11.91 -5.65 -12.26
N TYR A 182 11.38 -6.62 -11.52
CA TYR A 182 11.25 -6.59 -10.08
C TYR A 182 11.36 -8.01 -9.56
N ASN A 183 12.39 -8.26 -8.78
CA ASN A 183 12.63 -9.56 -8.19
C ASN A 183 12.76 -9.45 -6.68
N SER A 184 12.17 -10.40 -6.00
CA SER A 184 12.25 -10.56 -4.54
C SER A 184 12.78 -11.97 -4.26
N TYR A 185 13.81 -12.07 -3.43
CA TYR A 185 14.52 -13.30 -3.11
C TYR A 185 14.51 -13.54 -1.61
N GLN A 186 14.45 -14.80 -1.19
CA GLN A 186 14.86 -15.13 0.17
C GLN A 186 16.36 -14.79 0.33
N SER A 187 16.79 -14.42 1.54
CA SER A 187 18.17 -13.95 1.77
C SER A 187 19.24 -14.99 1.40
N ASP A 188 18.96 -16.27 1.63
CA ASP A 188 19.82 -17.41 1.29
C ASP A 188 19.82 -17.75 -0.22
N GLU A 189 18.77 -17.35 -0.95
CA GLU A 189 18.64 -17.57 -2.39
C GLU A 189 19.05 -16.36 -3.23
N CYS A 190 19.33 -15.21 -2.59
CA CYS A 190 19.62 -13.95 -3.26
C CYS A 190 20.87 -14.06 -4.16
N PRO A 191 20.77 -13.82 -5.48
CA PRO A 191 21.89 -13.91 -6.41
C PRO A 191 22.95 -12.84 -6.13
N PHE A 192 22.58 -11.68 -5.62
CA PHE A 192 23.52 -10.62 -5.24
C PHE A 192 24.36 -11.04 -4.04
N CYS A 193 23.76 -11.66 -3.02
CA CYS A 193 24.52 -12.22 -1.89
C CYS A 193 25.48 -13.32 -2.35
N LYS A 194 25.01 -14.22 -3.21
CA LYS A 194 25.83 -15.33 -3.75
C LYS A 194 27.01 -14.81 -4.58
N SER A 195 26.85 -13.65 -5.24
CA SER A 195 27.95 -12.99 -5.97
C SER A 195 28.85 -12.11 -5.10
N GLY A 196 28.59 -12.01 -3.80
CA GLY A 196 29.35 -11.17 -2.87
C GLY A 196 29.05 -9.68 -2.97
N ARG A 197 27.99 -9.29 -3.68
CA ARG A 197 27.57 -7.88 -3.76
C ARG A 197 26.97 -7.46 -2.42
N LYS A 198 27.52 -6.40 -1.83
CA LYS A 198 27.00 -5.82 -0.57
C LYS A 198 25.62 -5.23 -0.77
N LEU A 199 24.89 -5.08 0.33
CA LEU A 199 23.63 -4.35 0.36
C LEU A 199 23.91 -2.85 0.14
N ASP A 200 23.05 -2.21 -0.65
CA ASP A 200 23.04 -0.77 -0.84
C ASP A 200 22.25 -0.09 0.30
N GLY A 201 21.30 -0.80 0.95
CA GLY A 201 20.56 -0.28 2.09
C GLY A 201 19.43 -1.16 2.57
N PHE A 202 18.74 -0.67 3.62
CA PHE A 202 17.56 -1.29 4.22
C PHE A 202 16.30 -0.54 3.82
N ILE A 203 15.28 -1.28 3.37
CA ILE A 203 13.95 -0.75 3.09
C ILE A 203 13.03 -1.04 4.27
N THR A 204 12.42 0.01 4.80
CA THR A 204 11.38 -0.05 5.82
C THR A 204 10.07 0.53 5.30
N THR A 205 9.00 0.44 6.08
CA THR A 205 7.72 1.08 5.76
C THR A 205 7.85 2.61 5.63
N GLY A 206 8.81 3.22 6.35
CA GLY A 206 9.09 4.65 6.30
C GLY A 206 9.91 5.09 5.10
N GLY A 207 10.64 4.19 4.46
CA GLY A 207 11.51 4.52 3.35
C GLY A 207 12.80 3.70 3.32
N TYR A 208 13.87 4.31 2.85
CA TYR A 208 15.17 3.70 2.64
C TYR A 208 16.21 4.28 3.61
N THR A 209 17.06 3.42 4.13
CA THR A 209 18.24 3.80 4.93
C THR A 209 19.49 3.23 4.26
N GLU A 210 20.42 4.10 3.88
CA GLU A 210 21.73 3.75 3.29
C GLU A 210 22.63 3.07 4.33
N ILE A 211 23.47 2.11 3.91
CA ILE A 211 24.47 1.42 4.74
C ILE A 211 25.85 2.00 4.48
#